data_74895fe8262384945f73115c3af2f583
#
_entry.id   74895fe8262384945f73115c3af2f583
#
_cell.length_a   1.000
_cell.length_b   1.000
_cell.length_c   1.000
_cell.angle_alpha   90.00
_cell.angle_beta   90.00
_cell.angle_gamma   90.00
#
_symmetry.space_group_name_H-M   'P 1'
#
loop_
_entity.id
_entity.type
_entity.pdbx_description
1 polymer ?
#
loop_
_entity_poly.entity_id
_entity_poly.type
_entity_poly.pdbx_seq_one_letter_code
_entity_poly.pdbx_strand_id
1 'polypeptide(L)' 'MVEVFKTTVEDYDVAARLIAKLEGTFSDYAVNFDLEDCDRILRVQCENGVDPGFIIAVIRSNGFDAEVLEDEMDHTFKA' A
#
# COMPACT_ATOMS: atom_id res chain seq x y z
N MET A 1 -1.72 -10.93 -7.58
CA MET A 1 -1.14 -10.80 -6.25
C MET A 1 -1.52 -9.46 -5.64
N VAL A 2 -1.85 -9.43 -4.37
CA VAL A 2 -2.27 -8.21 -3.68
C VAL A 2 -1.45 -8.07 -2.41
N GLU A 3 -0.90 -6.88 -2.20
CA GLU A 3 -0.27 -6.52 -0.92
C GLU A 3 -1.06 -5.38 -0.30
N VAL A 4 -1.25 -5.47 0.99
CA VAL A 4 -1.99 -4.48 1.76
C VAL A 4 -1.06 -3.87 2.79
N PHE A 5 -1.11 -2.57 2.93
CA PHE A 5 -0.23 -1.83 3.84
C PHE A 5 -1.04 -0.94 4.75
N LYS A 6 -0.59 -0.85 5.99
CA LYS A 6 -1.06 0.17 6.92
C LYS A 6 -0.17 1.40 6.74
N THR A 7 -0.76 2.58 6.61
CA THR A 7 0.02 3.80 6.38
C THR A 7 -0.38 4.90 7.34
N THR A 8 0.38 6.00 7.29
CA THR A 8 0.06 7.23 8.01
C THR A 8 -0.48 8.31 7.09
N VAL A 9 -0.83 7.96 5.85
CA VAL A 9 -1.36 8.93 4.88
C VAL A 9 -2.82 9.22 5.21
N GLU A 10 -3.15 10.50 5.42
CA GLU A 10 -4.51 10.92 5.79
C GLU A 10 -5.15 11.84 4.77
N ASP A 11 -4.37 12.35 3.82
CA ASP A 11 -4.79 13.40 2.90
C ASP A 11 -5.01 12.78 1.52
N TYR A 12 -6.19 13.01 0.95
CA TYR A 12 -6.53 12.46 -0.37
C TYR A 12 -5.63 13.00 -1.47
N ASP A 13 -5.17 14.27 -1.36
CA ASP A 13 -4.25 14.83 -2.36
C ASP A 13 -2.91 14.13 -2.32
N VAL A 14 -2.41 13.83 -1.14
CA VAL A 14 -1.18 13.08 -0.97
C VAL A 14 -1.36 11.66 -1.53
N ALA A 15 -2.48 11.03 -1.20
CA ALA A 15 -2.76 9.68 -1.69
C ALA A 15 -2.76 9.65 -3.21
N ALA A 16 -3.38 10.64 -3.86
CA ALA A 16 -3.42 10.70 -5.31
C ALA A 16 -2.03 10.83 -5.91
N ARG A 17 -1.16 11.63 -5.29
CA ARG A 17 0.22 11.80 -5.79
C ARG A 17 1.01 10.51 -5.60
N LEU A 18 0.82 9.80 -4.50
CA LEU A 18 1.52 8.55 -4.27
C LEU A 18 1.05 7.46 -5.24
N ILE A 19 -0.24 7.41 -5.51
CA ILE A 19 -0.78 6.50 -6.52
C ILE A 19 -0.12 6.77 -7.86
N ALA A 20 -0.05 8.04 -8.27
CA ALA A 20 0.55 8.41 -9.55
C ALA A 20 2.02 8.00 -9.62
N LYS A 21 2.76 8.19 -8.53
CA LYS A 21 4.16 7.78 -8.46
C LYS A 21 4.33 6.28 -8.61
N LEU A 22 3.52 5.52 -7.89
CA LEU A 22 3.66 4.07 -7.90
C LEU A 22 3.25 3.48 -9.24
N GLU A 23 2.13 3.96 -9.78
CA GLU A 23 1.66 3.48 -11.09
C GLU A 23 2.52 3.99 -12.23
N GLY A 24 3.15 5.14 -12.04
CA GLY A 24 4.08 5.67 -13.04
C GLY A 24 5.38 4.91 -13.11
N THR A 25 5.80 4.31 -12.00
CA THR A 25 7.01 3.50 -11.95
C THR A 25 6.74 2.06 -12.41
N PHE A 26 5.62 1.50 -12.00
CA PHE A 26 5.22 0.15 -12.39
C PHE A 26 3.83 0.23 -13.02
N SER A 27 3.79 0.25 -14.33
CA SER A 27 2.53 0.48 -15.05
C SER A 27 1.51 -0.64 -14.86
N ASP A 28 1.93 -1.82 -14.45
CA ASP A 28 1.02 -2.95 -14.17
C ASP A 28 0.48 -2.93 -12.75
N TYR A 29 0.92 -2.01 -11.89
CA TYR A 29 0.37 -1.91 -10.54
C TYR A 29 -0.99 -1.24 -10.58
N ALA A 30 -1.95 -1.80 -9.87
CA ALA A 30 -3.22 -1.14 -9.59
C ALA A 30 -3.19 -0.73 -8.12
N VAL A 31 -3.20 0.56 -7.87
CA VAL A 31 -2.96 1.12 -6.53
C VAL A 31 -4.17 1.89 -6.09
N ASN A 32 -4.63 1.67 -4.86
CA ASN A 32 -5.61 2.55 -4.29
C ASN A 32 -5.47 2.64 -2.77
N PHE A 33 -6.01 3.72 -2.23
CA PHE A 33 -6.02 3.98 -0.79
C PHE A 33 -7.44 3.92 -0.27
N ASP A 34 -7.58 3.42 0.95
CA ASP A 34 -8.82 3.50 1.71
C ASP A 34 -8.51 4.32 2.97
N LEU A 35 -8.67 5.64 2.86
CA LEU A 35 -8.32 6.56 3.94
C LEU A 35 -9.41 6.67 4.99
N GLU A 36 -10.57 6.09 4.72
CA GLU A 36 -11.65 6.05 5.71
C GLU A 36 -11.45 4.94 6.72
N ASP A 37 -10.61 3.97 6.39
CA ASP A 37 -10.21 2.95 7.34
C ASP A 37 -9.28 3.56 8.38
N CYS A 38 -9.40 3.16 9.63
CA CYS A 38 -8.57 3.71 10.70
C CYS A 38 -7.08 3.41 10.50
N ASP A 39 -6.74 2.40 9.73
CA ASP A 39 -5.36 2.03 9.43
C ASP A 39 -4.82 2.70 8.17
N ARG A 40 -5.62 3.55 7.52
CA ARG A 40 -5.21 4.26 6.29
C ARG A 40 -4.62 3.27 5.29
N ILE A 41 -5.45 2.36 4.84
CA ILE A 41 -5.01 1.21 4.05
C ILE A 41 -4.57 1.64 2.65
N LEU A 42 -3.43 1.09 2.24
CA LEU A 42 -2.94 1.16 0.86
C LEU A 42 -3.01 -0.25 0.29
N ARG A 43 -3.63 -0.39 -0.86
CA ARG A 43 -3.77 -1.69 -1.52
C ARG A 43 -3.11 -1.63 -2.87
N VAL A 44 -2.21 -2.58 -3.14
CA VAL A 44 -1.46 -2.65 -4.39
C VAL A 44 -1.67 -4.03 -4.99
N GLN A 45 -2.08 -4.07 -6.24
CA GLN A 45 -2.35 -5.32 -6.94
C GLN A 45 -1.52 -5.40 -8.22
N CYS A 46 -0.93 -6.56 -8.48
CA CYS A 46 -0.16 -6.80 -9.70
C CYS A 46 -0.06 -8.30 -9.94
N GLU A 47 -0.27 -8.72 -11.20
CA GLU A 47 -0.21 -10.13 -11.55
C GLU A 47 1.19 -10.70 -11.40
N ASN A 48 2.20 -9.89 -11.63
CA ASN A 48 3.60 -10.32 -11.60
C ASN A 48 4.23 -10.20 -10.21
N GLY A 49 3.43 -9.79 -9.23
CA GLY A 49 3.91 -9.63 -7.88
C GLY A 49 4.20 -8.17 -7.54
N VAL A 50 4.20 -7.89 -6.26
CA VAL A 50 4.40 -6.55 -5.72
C VAL A 50 5.68 -6.57 -4.90
N ASP A 51 6.50 -5.51 -5.02
CA ASP A 51 7.71 -5.34 -4.21
C ASP A 51 7.37 -4.48 -2.99
N PRO A 52 7.14 -5.09 -1.82
CA PRO A 52 6.74 -4.30 -0.64
C PRO A 52 7.83 -3.33 -0.20
N GLY A 53 9.09 -3.70 -0.35
CA GLY A 53 10.20 -2.83 0.04
C GLY A 53 10.20 -1.54 -0.75
N PHE A 54 9.93 -1.63 -2.05
CA PHE A 54 9.85 -0.44 -2.89
C PHE A 54 8.68 0.45 -2.47
N ILE A 55 7.51 -0.16 -2.23
CA ILE A 55 6.31 0.58 -1.83
C ILE A 55 6.59 1.35 -0.53
N ILE A 56 7.16 0.67 0.46
CA ILE A 56 7.47 1.29 1.75
C ILE A 56 8.48 2.43 1.55
N ALA A 57 9.49 2.22 0.72
CA ALA A 57 10.51 3.24 0.48
C ALA A 57 9.91 4.49 -0.15
N VAL A 58 8.99 4.33 -1.10
CA VAL A 58 8.33 5.47 -1.74
C VAL A 58 7.49 6.25 -0.72
N ILE A 59 6.71 5.54 0.10
CA ILE A 59 5.88 6.19 1.10
C ILE A 59 6.76 6.98 2.09
N ARG A 60 7.85 6.36 2.56
CA ARG A 60 8.74 6.99 3.52
C ARG A 60 9.48 8.18 2.94
N SER A 61 9.87 8.12 1.67
CA SER A 61 10.57 9.23 1.03
C SER A 61 9.69 10.45 0.85
N ASN A 62 8.38 10.28 0.98
CA ASN A 62 7.42 11.38 0.91
C ASN A 62 6.98 11.87 2.29
N GLY A 63 7.64 11.40 3.35
CA GLY A 63 7.38 11.90 4.70
C GLY A 63 6.30 11.14 5.46
N PHE A 64 5.90 10.00 4.97
CA PHE A 64 4.88 9.17 5.63
C PHE A 64 5.47 7.82 5.98
N ASP A 65 4.66 6.94 6.55
CA ASP A 65 5.12 5.62 6.94
C ASP A 65 4.19 4.57 6.37
N ALA A 66 4.73 3.36 6.19
CA ALA A 66 3.95 2.24 5.69
C ALA A 66 4.56 0.95 6.21
N GLU A 67 3.70 -0.02 6.49
CA GLU A 67 4.15 -1.36 6.83
C GLU A 67 3.18 -2.38 6.24
N VAL A 68 3.70 -3.56 5.92
CA VAL A 68 2.87 -4.63 5.39
C VAL A 68 1.87 -5.05 6.46
N LEU A 69 0.60 -5.10 6.08
CA LEU A 69 -0.46 -5.55 6.96
C LEU A 69 -0.74 -7.01 6.65
N GLU A 70 -0.29 -7.92 7.53
CA GLU A 70 -0.48 -9.36 7.38
C GLU A 70 -1.69 -9.78 8.18
N ASP A 71 -2.61 -10.42 7.52
CA ASP A 71 -3.77 -10.94 8.22
C ASP A 71 -3.82 -12.48 8.15
N GLU A 72 -3.65 -12.28 7.87
CA GLU A 72 -3.78 -13.35 7.78
C GLU A 72 -3.82 -14.30 8.12
N MET A 73 -3.70 -14.15 8.24
CA MET A 73 -3.72 -14.97 8.46
C MET A 73 -4.02 -15.56 9.04
N ASP A 74 -3.79 -15.19 9.33
CA ASP A 74 -3.92 -15.66 9.90
C ASP A 74 -4.46 -16.30 10.43
N HIS A 75 -4.50 -16.06 10.64
CA HIS A 75 -4.88 -16.57 11.19
C HIS A 75 -5.32 -17.45 11.31
N THR A 76 -5.44 -17.26 10.99
CA THR A 76 -5.77 -18.02 11.01
C THR A 76 -5.94 -18.91 11.11
N PHE A 77 -5.87 -19.13 11.26
CA PHE A 77 -5.88 -20.12 11.36
C PHE A 77 -5.74 -20.76 11.96
N LYS A 78 -5.53 -20.76 12.36
CA LYS A 78 -5.22 -21.28 12.99
C LYS A 78 -5.51 -21.85 13.58
N ALA A 79 -5.59 -21.90 13.70
CA ALA A 79 -5.80 -22.32 14.31
C ALA A 79 -5.81 -22.80 14.78
#